data_fb19f7bc25d029223e1b3b270509adca
#
_entry.id   fb19f7bc25d029223e1b3b270509adca
#
_cell.length_a   1.000
_cell.length_b   1.000
_cell.length_c   1.000
_cell.angle_alpha   90.00
_cell.angle_beta   90.00
_cell.angle_gamma   90.00
#
_symmetry.space_group_name_H-M   'P 1'
#
loop_
_entity.id
_entity.type
_entity.pdbx_description
1 polymer ?
#
loop_
_entity_poly.entity_id
_entity_poly.type
_entity_poly.pdbx_seq_one_letter_code
_entity_poly.pdbx_strand_id
1 'polypeptide(L)'
;MRTDKKSQSTIKRNIEFTKNFEKYLFENKKKKIEGAMPKDLDDFRIWGEKNELKNLRMYFRSISTYYEYLHKEQMVLKTKELIGLIELGKYKLKGFQGVNRKDIEKLDRNGIKTARQILVIGYTKEGRNKLSKITNIPVDSILELVKLSDLARIPGVKKIRARLYYETGLDTLEKIATCHTEELRKISAEYIKKTNFKGVPPTAKEAEHTVTVAKYLKKYVEY
;
A
#
# COMPACT_ATOMS: atom_id res chain seq x y z
N MET A 1 -12.59 -21.78 15.91
CA MET A 1 -11.31 -21.12 16.16
C MET A 1 -10.20 -21.87 15.46
N ARG A 2 -9.66 -21.38 14.34
CA ARG A 2 -8.43 -21.92 13.75
C ARG A 2 -7.25 -21.36 14.54
N THR A 3 -6.71 -22.17 15.44
CA THR A 3 -5.37 -21.92 16.01
C THR A 3 -4.37 -22.17 14.90
N ASP A 4 -3.97 -21.12 14.18
CA ASP A 4 -2.85 -21.18 13.25
C ASP A 4 -1.60 -21.59 14.07
N LYS A 5 -1.24 -22.88 13.98
CA LYS A 5 0.00 -23.40 14.58
C LYS A 5 1.18 -22.81 13.81
N LYS A 6 1.59 -21.59 14.17
CA LYS A 6 2.80 -20.99 13.62
C LYS A 6 4.01 -21.86 14.02
N SER A 7 4.95 -22.04 13.10
CA SER A 7 6.20 -22.75 13.41
C SER A 7 6.98 -22.04 14.53
N GLN A 8 7.74 -22.78 15.32
CA GLN A 8 8.58 -22.25 16.39
C GLN A 8 9.53 -21.14 15.89
N SER A 9 10.09 -21.29 14.70
CA SER A 9 10.93 -20.29 14.05
C SER A 9 10.17 -18.99 13.76
N THR A 10 8.90 -19.08 13.33
CA THR A 10 8.04 -17.91 13.10
C THR A 10 7.72 -17.19 14.41
N ILE A 11 7.42 -17.93 15.48
CA ILE A 11 7.15 -17.38 16.81
C ILE A 11 8.39 -16.64 17.33
N LYS A 12 9.55 -17.30 17.31
CA LYS A 12 10.83 -16.70 17.77
C LYS A 12 11.14 -15.40 17.03
N ARG A 13 11.00 -15.40 15.71
CA ARG A 13 11.20 -14.20 14.88
C ARG A 13 10.21 -13.09 15.20
N ASN A 14 8.92 -13.40 15.39
CA ASN A 14 7.93 -12.38 15.73
C ASN A 14 8.25 -11.74 17.08
N ILE A 15 8.67 -12.51 18.08
CA ILE A 15 9.10 -12.00 19.38
C ILE A 15 10.31 -11.08 19.21
N GLU A 16 11.33 -11.49 18.47
CA GLU A 16 12.52 -10.70 18.20
C GLU A 16 12.20 -9.35 17.57
N PHE A 17 11.40 -9.35 16.48
CA PHE A 17 11.05 -8.11 15.80
C PHE A 17 10.19 -7.18 16.66
N THR A 18 9.29 -7.73 17.48
CA THR A 18 8.49 -6.92 18.40
C THR A 18 9.36 -6.32 19.50
N LYS A 19 10.31 -7.09 20.07
CA LYS A 19 11.28 -6.58 21.06
C LYS A 19 12.18 -5.47 20.48
N ASN A 20 12.56 -5.56 19.21
CA ASN A 20 13.35 -4.50 18.59
C ASN A 20 12.55 -3.19 18.45
N PHE A 21 11.25 -3.28 18.18
CA PHE A 21 10.37 -2.10 18.20
C PHE A 21 10.22 -1.55 19.61
N GLU A 22 10.05 -2.40 20.63
CA GLU A 22 10.00 -2.00 22.03
C GLU A 22 11.29 -1.29 22.46
N LYS A 23 12.45 -1.84 22.10
CA LYS A 23 13.76 -1.21 22.31
C LYS A 23 13.83 0.16 21.68
N TYR A 24 13.42 0.30 20.41
CA TYR A 24 13.34 1.60 19.73
C TYR A 24 12.48 2.60 20.52
N LEU A 25 11.29 2.20 20.97
CA LEU A 25 10.40 3.06 21.75
C LEU A 25 11.04 3.50 23.06
N PHE A 26 11.68 2.58 23.77
CA PHE A 26 12.36 2.90 25.02
C PHE A 26 13.52 3.87 24.81
N GLU A 27 14.38 3.61 23.83
CA GLU A 27 15.59 4.42 23.59
C GLU A 27 15.26 5.82 23.03
N ASN A 28 14.31 5.92 22.09
CA ASN A 28 14.05 7.14 21.33
C ASN A 28 12.83 7.93 21.83
N LYS A 29 11.90 7.31 22.56
CA LYS A 29 10.63 7.91 22.97
C LYS A 29 10.35 7.80 24.46
N LYS A 30 11.17 7.06 25.22
CA LYS A 30 10.98 6.76 26.66
C LYS A 30 9.59 6.15 26.93
N LYS A 31 9.09 5.31 26.04
CA LYS A 31 7.78 4.67 26.09
C LYS A 31 7.90 3.16 26.17
N LYS A 32 6.91 2.53 26.83
CA LYS A 32 6.65 1.08 26.72
C LYS A 32 5.81 0.79 25.47
N ILE A 33 5.86 -0.43 24.97
CA ILE A 33 5.16 -0.85 23.75
C ILE A 33 3.64 -0.75 23.89
N GLU A 34 3.08 -0.96 25.10
CA GLU A 34 1.65 -0.82 25.36
C GLU A 34 1.14 0.62 25.23
N GLY A 35 2.03 1.59 25.48
CA GLY A 35 1.76 3.03 25.39
C GLY A 35 2.08 3.64 24.02
N ALA A 36 2.47 2.83 23.03
CA ALA A 36 2.73 3.32 21.68
C ALA A 36 1.46 3.79 20.99
N MET A 37 1.63 4.80 20.15
CA MET A 37 0.57 5.40 19.32
C MET A 37 0.86 5.15 17.82
N PRO A 38 -0.14 5.29 16.92
CA PRO A 38 0.05 5.14 15.48
C PRO A 38 1.21 5.96 14.91
N LYS A 39 1.45 7.17 15.42
CA LYS A 39 2.59 8.02 15.03
C LYS A 39 3.95 7.37 15.35
N ASP A 40 4.04 6.63 16.45
CA ASP A 40 5.30 5.96 16.82
C ASP A 40 5.70 4.88 15.80
N LEU A 41 4.71 4.28 15.12
CA LEU A 41 4.94 3.35 14.01
C LEU A 41 5.47 4.08 12.74
N ASP A 42 4.96 5.28 12.44
CA ASP A 42 5.51 6.11 11.35
C ASP A 42 6.97 6.47 11.64
N ASP A 43 7.24 6.92 12.86
CA ASP A 43 8.59 7.30 13.28
C ASP A 43 9.55 6.09 13.24
N PHE A 44 9.10 4.90 13.67
CA PHE A 44 9.88 3.67 13.57
C PHE A 44 10.17 3.28 12.12
N ARG A 45 9.21 3.47 11.20
CA ARG A 45 9.44 3.25 9.77
C ARG A 45 10.53 4.16 9.24
N ILE A 46 10.43 5.47 9.53
CA ILE A 46 11.41 6.47 9.07
C ILE A 46 12.80 6.15 9.65
N TRP A 47 12.86 5.84 10.94
CA TRP A 47 14.10 5.43 11.62
C TRP A 47 14.68 4.17 10.99
N GLY A 48 13.86 3.15 10.76
CA GLY A 48 14.29 1.90 10.14
C GLY A 48 14.79 2.06 8.71
N GLU A 49 14.18 2.94 7.92
CA GLU A 49 14.65 3.28 6.58
C GLU A 49 15.99 4.04 6.62
N LYS A 50 16.14 5.00 7.54
CA LYS A 50 17.38 5.77 7.73
C LYS A 50 18.55 4.89 8.20
N ASN A 51 18.28 3.91 9.04
CA ASN A 51 19.28 2.98 9.59
C ASN A 51 19.39 1.68 8.77
N GLU A 52 18.85 1.66 7.53
CA GLU A 52 18.91 0.52 6.61
C GLU A 52 18.44 -0.82 7.22
N LEU A 53 17.41 -0.75 8.08
CA LEU A 53 16.88 -1.93 8.77
C LEU A 53 16.34 -2.94 7.76
N LYS A 54 17.00 -4.09 7.66
CA LYS A 54 16.59 -5.16 6.74
C LYS A 54 15.23 -5.74 7.14
N ASN A 55 14.44 -6.10 6.14
CA ASN A 55 13.13 -6.76 6.36
C ASN A 55 12.09 -5.94 7.14
N LEU A 56 12.12 -4.60 7.06
CA LEU A 56 11.20 -3.70 7.77
C LEU A 56 9.72 -4.12 7.67
N ARG A 57 9.29 -4.66 6.52
CA ARG A 57 7.95 -5.24 6.35
C ARG A 57 7.66 -6.36 7.36
N MET A 58 8.64 -7.20 7.68
CA MET A 58 8.46 -8.30 8.62
C MET A 58 8.33 -7.80 10.06
N TYR A 59 9.02 -6.71 10.40
CA TYR A 59 8.82 -6.01 11.67
C TYR A 59 7.36 -5.59 11.82
N PHE A 60 6.80 -4.88 10.84
CA PHE A 60 5.40 -4.43 10.91
C PHE A 60 4.39 -5.59 10.93
N ARG A 61 4.68 -6.72 10.29
CA ARG A 61 3.85 -7.92 10.42
C ARG A 61 3.87 -8.49 11.84
N SER A 62 5.03 -8.53 12.46
CA SER A 62 5.18 -9.03 13.83
C SER A 62 4.52 -8.10 14.84
N ILE A 63 4.72 -6.78 14.68
CA ILE A 63 4.07 -5.74 15.48
C ILE A 63 2.53 -5.80 15.30
N SER A 64 2.03 -6.01 14.07
CA SER A 64 0.60 -6.22 13.82
C SER A 64 0.05 -7.39 14.62
N THR A 65 0.74 -8.55 14.58
CA THR A 65 0.33 -9.74 15.33
C THR A 65 0.28 -9.47 16.84
N TYR A 66 1.24 -8.71 17.39
CA TYR A 66 1.25 -8.30 18.79
C TYR A 66 0.03 -7.44 19.13
N TYR A 67 -0.27 -6.42 18.33
CA TYR A 67 -1.42 -5.54 18.58
C TYR A 67 -2.77 -6.20 18.26
N GLU A 68 -2.82 -7.19 17.36
CA GLU A 68 -4.00 -8.06 17.18
C GLU A 68 -4.31 -8.84 18.45
N TYR A 69 -3.28 -9.38 19.11
CA TYR A 69 -3.42 -10.06 20.42
C TYR A 69 -3.92 -9.11 21.53
N LEU A 70 -3.47 -7.85 21.53
CA LEU A 70 -3.89 -6.83 22.49
C LEU A 70 -5.23 -6.14 22.11
N HIS A 71 -5.88 -6.54 21.03
CA HIS A 71 -7.12 -5.92 20.52
C HIS A 71 -6.99 -4.40 20.27
N LYS A 72 -5.79 -3.92 19.90
CA LYS A 72 -5.53 -2.51 19.58
C LYS A 72 -5.72 -2.24 18.07
N GLU A 73 -6.97 -2.13 17.64
CA GLU A 73 -7.36 -2.05 16.23
C GLU A 73 -6.64 -0.93 15.46
N GLN A 74 -6.54 0.28 16.02
CA GLN A 74 -5.86 1.41 15.37
C GLN A 74 -4.39 1.12 15.06
N MET A 75 -3.69 0.42 15.95
CA MET A 75 -2.30 0.02 15.76
C MET A 75 -2.18 -1.04 14.65
N VAL A 76 -3.11 -2.00 14.61
CA VAL A 76 -3.18 -3.03 13.56
C VAL A 76 -3.42 -2.39 12.20
N LEU A 77 -4.38 -1.47 12.10
CA LEU A 77 -4.68 -0.77 10.85
C LEU A 77 -3.47 0.05 10.37
N LYS A 78 -2.80 0.74 11.28
CA LYS A 78 -1.60 1.51 10.95
C LYS A 78 -0.45 0.62 10.47
N THR A 79 -0.22 -0.53 11.10
CA THR A 79 0.80 -1.48 10.60
C THR A 79 0.47 -1.99 9.19
N LYS A 80 -0.80 -2.28 8.89
CA LYS A 80 -1.25 -2.69 7.54
C LYS A 80 -1.01 -1.59 6.50
N GLU A 81 -1.31 -0.34 6.84
CA GLU A 81 -1.03 0.82 5.99
C GLU A 81 0.48 0.92 5.67
N LEU A 82 1.33 0.83 6.69
CA LEU A 82 2.79 0.94 6.54
C LEU A 82 3.38 -0.22 5.72
N ILE A 83 2.85 -1.44 5.89
CA ILE A 83 3.22 -2.59 5.05
C ILE A 83 2.92 -2.28 3.57
N GLY A 84 1.76 -1.72 3.28
CA GLY A 84 1.40 -1.29 1.92
C GLY A 84 2.38 -0.27 1.35
N LEU A 85 2.72 0.76 2.10
CA LEU A 85 3.69 1.79 1.70
C LEU A 85 5.10 1.23 1.45
N ILE A 86 5.55 0.28 2.28
CA ILE A 86 6.85 -0.40 2.09
C ILE A 86 6.83 -1.23 0.79
N GLU A 87 5.75 -1.95 0.52
CA GLU A 87 5.62 -2.74 -0.71
C GLU A 87 5.61 -1.86 -1.96
N LEU A 88 4.97 -0.69 -1.92
CA LEU A 88 4.97 0.26 -3.04
C LEU A 88 6.38 0.68 -3.47
N GLY A 89 7.33 0.75 -2.54
CA GLY A 89 8.73 1.05 -2.86
C GLY A 89 9.38 0.01 -3.78
N LYS A 90 8.85 -1.21 -3.81
CA LYS A 90 9.31 -2.30 -4.69
C LYS A 90 8.63 -2.30 -6.06
N TYR A 91 7.50 -1.60 -6.21
CA TYR A 91 6.74 -1.58 -7.46
C TYR A 91 7.29 -0.51 -8.40
N LYS A 92 8.08 -0.94 -9.40
CA LYS A 92 8.56 -0.06 -10.46
C LYS A 92 7.38 0.42 -11.32
N LEU A 93 7.34 1.71 -11.66
CA LEU A 93 6.29 2.33 -12.48
C LEU A 93 6.15 1.64 -13.84
N LYS A 94 7.26 1.31 -14.48
CA LYS A 94 7.28 0.57 -15.76
C LYS A 94 6.61 -0.81 -15.73
N GLY A 95 6.31 -1.32 -14.55
CA GLY A 95 5.67 -2.61 -14.38
C GLY A 95 4.14 -2.54 -14.26
N PHE A 96 3.54 -1.35 -14.22
CA PHE A 96 2.10 -1.22 -14.39
C PHE A 96 1.72 -1.47 -15.84
N GLN A 97 0.62 -2.19 -16.05
CA GLN A 97 0.12 -2.45 -17.39
C GLN A 97 -0.50 -1.17 -17.99
N GLY A 98 -0.37 -0.96 -19.30
CA GLY A 98 -1.01 0.14 -20.02
C GLY A 98 -0.41 1.54 -19.80
N VAL A 99 0.64 1.70 -18.99
CA VAL A 99 1.28 3.00 -18.78
C VAL A 99 2.10 3.45 -19.99
N ASN A 100 2.11 4.76 -20.25
CA ASN A 100 2.90 5.34 -21.34
C ASN A 100 4.40 5.21 -21.03
N ARG A 101 5.13 4.47 -21.87
CA ARG A 101 6.57 4.20 -21.66
C ARG A 101 7.42 5.47 -21.74
N LYS A 102 7.09 6.41 -22.63
CA LYS A 102 7.83 7.68 -22.76
C LYS A 102 7.69 8.52 -21.49
N ASP A 103 6.51 8.53 -20.87
CA ASP A 103 6.28 9.24 -19.62
C ASP A 103 7.04 8.58 -18.46
N ILE A 104 7.09 7.24 -18.42
CA ILE A 104 7.89 6.50 -17.44
C ILE A 104 9.39 6.81 -17.59
N GLU A 105 9.91 6.91 -18.80
CA GLU A 105 11.32 7.30 -19.04
C GLU A 105 11.62 8.72 -18.56
N LYS A 106 10.70 9.68 -18.81
CA LYS A 106 10.85 11.04 -18.30
C LYS A 106 10.87 11.07 -16.76
N LEU A 107 9.97 10.32 -16.10
CA LEU A 107 9.97 10.18 -14.65
C LEU A 107 11.27 9.54 -14.13
N ASP A 108 11.75 8.49 -14.80
CA ASP A 108 12.99 7.80 -14.41
C ASP A 108 14.22 8.72 -14.47
N ARG A 109 14.33 9.57 -15.50
CA ARG A 109 15.38 10.61 -15.62
C ARG A 109 15.33 11.64 -14.49
N ASN A 110 14.13 11.88 -13.91
CA ASN A 110 13.91 12.75 -12.77
C ASN A 110 13.96 11.98 -11.41
N GLY A 111 14.48 10.74 -11.40
CA GLY A 111 14.66 9.93 -10.19
C GLY A 111 13.38 9.27 -9.66
N ILE A 112 12.24 9.39 -10.37
CA ILE A 112 10.94 8.85 -9.95
C ILE A 112 10.71 7.51 -10.64
N LYS A 113 11.01 6.42 -9.92
CA LYS A 113 11.06 5.05 -10.46
C LYS A 113 9.99 4.13 -9.89
N THR A 114 9.44 4.46 -8.73
CA THR A 114 8.57 3.55 -7.97
C THR A 114 7.19 4.15 -7.70
N ALA A 115 6.21 3.27 -7.49
CA ALA A 115 4.85 3.63 -7.12
C ALA A 115 4.79 4.49 -5.84
N ARG A 116 5.68 4.23 -4.86
CA ARG A 116 5.77 5.04 -3.66
C ARG A 116 6.22 6.47 -3.97
N GLN A 117 7.23 6.64 -4.83
CA GLN A 117 7.75 7.97 -5.16
C GLN A 117 6.70 8.82 -5.88
N ILE A 118 6.03 8.27 -6.91
CA ILE A 118 5.00 9.02 -7.65
C ILE A 118 3.80 9.35 -6.75
N LEU A 119 3.40 8.44 -5.84
CA LEU A 119 2.31 8.68 -4.91
C LEU A 119 2.65 9.82 -3.93
N VAL A 120 3.86 9.81 -3.33
CA VAL A 120 4.30 10.83 -2.38
C VAL A 120 4.42 12.22 -3.01
N ILE A 121 4.86 12.31 -4.27
CA ILE A 121 5.02 13.58 -4.98
C ILE A 121 3.67 14.09 -5.50
N GLY A 122 2.84 13.18 -6.03
CA GLY A 122 1.65 13.52 -6.80
C GLY A 122 0.32 13.40 -6.05
N TYR A 123 0.31 13.15 -4.72
CA TYR A 123 -0.96 13.00 -3.99
C TYR A 123 -1.76 14.31 -3.94
N THR A 124 -1.11 15.48 -4.02
CA THR A 124 -1.78 16.79 -4.12
C THR A 124 -1.89 17.26 -5.57
N LYS A 125 -2.89 18.10 -5.89
CA LYS A 125 -3.00 18.77 -7.19
C LYS A 125 -1.76 19.62 -7.50
N GLU A 126 -1.26 20.34 -6.49
CA GLU A 126 -0.06 21.17 -6.62
C GLU A 126 1.18 20.29 -6.97
N GLY A 127 1.36 19.17 -6.28
CA GLY A 127 2.47 18.24 -6.55
C GLY A 127 2.43 17.72 -7.99
N ARG A 128 1.24 17.33 -8.51
CA ARG A 128 1.08 16.91 -9.89
C ARG A 128 1.38 18.02 -10.89
N ASN A 129 0.91 19.25 -10.63
CA ASN A 129 1.17 20.40 -11.49
C ASN A 129 2.68 20.75 -11.54
N LYS A 130 3.36 20.71 -10.40
CA LYS A 130 4.82 20.92 -10.35
C LYS A 130 5.57 19.84 -11.14
N LEU A 131 5.18 18.58 -10.95
CA LEU A 131 5.80 17.47 -11.63
C LEU A 131 5.56 17.53 -13.15
N SER A 132 4.35 17.90 -13.59
CA SER A 132 4.01 18.11 -15.01
C SER A 132 4.91 19.17 -15.65
N LYS A 133 5.11 20.31 -14.97
CA LYS A 133 6.00 21.37 -15.47
C LYS A 133 7.46 20.92 -15.62
N ILE A 134 7.96 20.14 -14.65
CA ILE A 134 9.37 19.67 -14.66
C ILE A 134 9.58 18.59 -15.73
N THR A 135 8.62 17.67 -15.90
CA THR A 135 8.80 16.49 -16.74
C THR A 135 8.20 16.63 -18.14
N ASN A 136 7.41 17.68 -18.35
CA ASN A 136 6.58 17.83 -19.55
C ASN A 136 5.72 16.56 -19.81
N ILE A 137 5.07 16.06 -18.76
CA ILE A 137 4.07 14.97 -18.78
C ILE A 137 2.71 15.58 -18.49
N PRO A 138 1.64 15.22 -19.22
CA PRO A 138 0.29 15.71 -18.91
C PRO A 138 -0.11 15.38 -17.46
N VAL A 139 -0.79 16.32 -16.80
CA VAL A 139 -1.25 16.15 -15.40
C VAL A 139 -2.11 14.91 -15.24
N ASP A 140 -2.97 14.60 -16.23
CA ASP A 140 -3.83 13.42 -16.20
C ASP A 140 -3.03 12.11 -16.28
N SER A 141 -1.94 12.05 -17.05
CA SER A 141 -1.04 10.89 -17.06
C SER A 141 -0.34 10.70 -15.70
N ILE A 142 0.02 11.79 -15.04
CA ILE A 142 0.57 11.74 -13.69
C ILE A 142 -0.49 11.26 -12.70
N LEU A 143 -1.73 11.77 -12.79
CA LEU A 143 -2.85 11.38 -11.93
C LEU A 143 -3.19 9.89 -12.11
N GLU A 144 -3.16 9.38 -13.34
CA GLU A 144 -3.31 7.94 -13.61
C GLU A 144 -2.29 7.12 -12.80
N LEU A 145 -1.01 7.48 -12.89
CA LEU A 145 0.04 6.78 -12.14
C LEU A 145 -0.12 6.88 -10.62
N VAL A 146 -0.59 8.03 -10.13
CA VAL A 146 -0.92 8.24 -8.71
C VAL A 146 -2.07 7.33 -8.28
N LYS A 147 -3.17 7.28 -9.05
CA LYS A 147 -4.33 6.41 -8.79
C LYS A 147 -3.94 4.93 -8.78
N LEU A 148 -3.18 4.47 -9.76
CA LEU A 148 -2.67 3.09 -9.82
C LEU A 148 -1.80 2.76 -8.61
N SER A 149 -0.98 3.71 -8.17
CA SER A 149 -0.11 3.54 -7.01
C SER A 149 -0.92 3.54 -5.71
N ASP A 150 -1.96 4.35 -5.62
CA ASP A 150 -2.84 4.41 -4.45
C ASP A 150 -3.66 3.12 -4.29
N LEU A 151 -4.23 2.60 -5.37
CA LEU A 151 -4.90 1.29 -5.39
C LEU A 151 -3.95 0.15 -4.98
N ALA A 152 -2.69 0.20 -5.42
CA ALA A 152 -1.68 -0.81 -5.09
C ALA A 152 -1.22 -0.77 -3.62
N ARG A 153 -1.68 0.17 -2.80
CA ARG A 153 -1.51 0.16 -1.32
C ARG A 153 -2.35 -0.93 -0.66
N ILE A 154 -3.44 -1.35 -1.29
CA ILE A 154 -4.28 -2.42 -0.76
C ILE A 154 -3.48 -3.73 -0.79
N PRO A 155 -3.23 -4.40 0.35
CA PRO A 155 -2.51 -5.67 0.38
C PRO A 155 -3.18 -6.71 -0.53
N GLY A 156 -2.38 -7.32 -1.42
CA GLY A 156 -2.90 -8.25 -2.43
C GLY A 156 -3.27 -7.59 -3.77
N VAL A 157 -3.56 -6.30 -3.81
CA VAL A 157 -3.70 -5.55 -5.06
C VAL A 157 -2.31 -5.17 -5.57
N LYS A 158 -1.88 -5.86 -6.62
CA LYS A 158 -0.62 -5.61 -7.30
C LYS A 158 -0.88 -4.84 -8.61
N LYS A 159 0.19 -4.54 -9.34
CA LYS A 159 0.19 -3.71 -10.54
C LYS A 159 -0.88 -4.06 -11.58
N ILE A 160 -1.10 -5.36 -11.86
CA ILE A 160 -2.10 -5.82 -12.82
C ILE A 160 -3.52 -5.57 -12.27
N ARG A 161 -3.77 -5.92 -11.02
CA ARG A 161 -5.08 -5.73 -10.40
C ARG A 161 -5.42 -4.26 -10.16
N ALA A 162 -4.43 -3.43 -9.85
CA ALA A 162 -4.61 -1.97 -9.77
C ALA A 162 -5.05 -1.40 -11.13
N ARG A 163 -4.44 -1.85 -12.23
CA ARG A 163 -4.86 -1.48 -13.59
C ARG A 163 -6.29 -1.97 -13.87
N LEU A 164 -6.62 -3.20 -13.54
CA LEU A 164 -7.97 -3.74 -13.74
C LEU A 164 -9.02 -2.86 -13.04
N TYR A 165 -8.81 -2.51 -11.78
CA TYR A 165 -9.76 -1.66 -11.05
C TYR A 165 -9.82 -0.25 -11.64
N TYR A 166 -8.69 0.33 -12.02
CA TYR A 166 -8.66 1.62 -12.68
C TYR A 166 -9.51 1.63 -13.96
N GLU A 167 -9.33 0.65 -14.83
CA GLU A 167 -10.04 0.52 -16.13
C GLU A 167 -11.54 0.23 -15.95
N THR A 168 -11.94 -0.37 -14.84
CA THR A 168 -13.36 -0.62 -14.53
C THR A 168 -14.04 0.57 -13.87
N GLY A 169 -13.36 1.72 -13.75
CA GLY A 169 -13.90 2.92 -13.10
C GLY A 169 -13.79 2.90 -11.56
N LEU A 170 -13.32 1.81 -10.95
CA LEU A 170 -13.03 1.70 -9.52
C LEU A 170 -11.61 2.21 -9.23
N ASP A 171 -11.34 3.42 -9.71
CA ASP A 171 -10.01 4.02 -9.84
C ASP A 171 -9.52 4.79 -8.60
N THR A 172 -10.31 4.79 -7.51
CA THR A 172 -9.94 5.41 -6.22
C THR A 172 -10.27 4.49 -5.05
N LEU A 173 -9.61 4.72 -3.91
CA LEU A 173 -9.90 3.97 -2.67
C LEU A 173 -11.35 4.21 -2.18
N GLU A 174 -11.90 5.40 -2.41
CA GLU A 174 -13.27 5.75 -2.07
C GLU A 174 -14.27 4.88 -2.85
N LYS A 175 -14.09 4.79 -4.16
CA LYS A 175 -14.95 3.97 -5.02
C LYS A 175 -14.85 2.49 -4.66
N ILE A 176 -13.66 1.98 -4.39
CA ILE A 176 -13.47 0.60 -3.90
C ILE A 176 -14.17 0.41 -2.55
N ALA A 177 -14.02 1.36 -1.60
CA ALA A 177 -14.57 1.25 -0.26
C ALA A 177 -16.12 1.23 -0.23
N THR A 178 -16.75 1.88 -1.20
CA THR A 178 -18.24 1.95 -1.31
C THR A 178 -18.82 0.89 -2.24
N CYS A 179 -17.99 0.17 -3.00
CA CYS A 179 -18.43 -0.88 -3.91
C CYS A 179 -18.86 -2.14 -3.14
N HIS A 180 -19.94 -2.79 -3.57
CA HIS A 180 -20.30 -4.12 -3.09
C HIS A 180 -19.30 -5.18 -3.60
N THR A 181 -18.99 -6.14 -2.75
CA THR A 181 -18.00 -7.20 -3.06
C THR A 181 -18.33 -7.98 -4.34
N GLU A 182 -19.60 -8.36 -4.51
CA GLU A 182 -20.05 -9.10 -5.69
C GLU A 182 -20.06 -8.20 -6.94
N GLU A 183 -20.38 -6.92 -6.80
CA GLU A 183 -20.32 -5.94 -7.90
C GLU A 183 -18.86 -5.76 -8.38
N LEU A 184 -17.91 -5.60 -7.48
CA LEU A 184 -16.49 -5.52 -7.80
C LEU A 184 -16.02 -6.74 -8.60
N ARG A 185 -16.46 -7.94 -8.22
CA ARG A 185 -16.17 -9.18 -8.95
C ARG A 185 -16.78 -9.19 -10.34
N LYS A 186 -18.07 -8.87 -10.43
CA LYS A 186 -18.85 -8.87 -11.67
C LYS A 186 -18.25 -7.90 -12.69
N ILE A 187 -18.05 -6.64 -12.31
CA ILE A 187 -17.47 -5.60 -13.16
C ILE A 187 -16.07 -6.02 -13.64
N SER A 188 -15.24 -6.56 -12.75
CA SER A 188 -13.90 -7.04 -13.10
C SER A 188 -13.95 -8.19 -14.11
N ALA A 189 -14.84 -9.17 -13.93
CA ALA A 189 -14.98 -10.31 -14.84
C ALA A 189 -15.53 -9.87 -16.22
N GLU A 190 -16.53 -9.01 -16.25
CA GLU A 190 -17.11 -8.47 -17.47
C GLU A 190 -16.07 -7.66 -18.28
N TYR A 191 -15.30 -6.81 -17.62
CA TYR A 191 -14.23 -6.04 -18.26
C TYR A 191 -13.18 -6.96 -18.91
N ILE A 192 -12.71 -7.96 -18.17
CA ILE A 192 -11.73 -8.95 -18.67
C ILE A 192 -12.27 -9.66 -19.92
N LYS A 193 -13.52 -10.12 -19.87
CA LYS A 193 -14.18 -10.82 -20.99
C LYS A 193 -14.33 -9.91 -22.21
N LYS A 194 -14.73 -8.64 -22.00
CA LYS A 194 -14.99 -7.66 -23.08
C LYS A 194 -13.70 -7.19 -23.75
N THR A 195 -12.61 -7.02 -22.99
CA THR A 195 -11.38 -6.37 -23.49
C THR A 195 -10.21 -7.32 -23.68
N ASN A 196 -10.38 -8.60 -23.36
CA ASN A 196 -9.30 -9.58 -23.32
C ASN A 196 -8.12 -9.13 -22.43
N PHE A 197 -8.43 -8.44 -21.32
CA PHE A 197 -7.44 -7.93 -20.39
C PHE A 197 -6.60 -9.07 -19.81
N LYS A 198 -5.28 -8.89 -19.78
CA LYS A 198 -4.34 -9.88 -19.22
C LYS A 198 -4.36 -9.86 -17.69
N GLY A 199 -5.36 -10.50 -17.11
CA GLY A 199 -5.54 -10.62 -15.65
C GLY A 199 -6.65 -11.60 -15.33
N VAL A 200 -6.88 -11.83 -14.03
CA VAL A 200 -7.96 -12.67 -13.52
C VAL A 200 -8.86 -11.86 -12.59
N PRO A 201 -10.18 -12.11 -12.58
CA PRO A 201 -11.08 -11.44 -11.64
C PRO A 201 -10.73 -11.85 -10.19
N PRO A 202 -11.04 -11.00 -9.20
CA PRO A 202 -10.83 -11.37 -7.81
C PRO A 202 -11.77 -12.51 -7.40
N THR A 203 -11.28 -13.43 -6.56
CA THR A 203 -12.14 -14.37 -5.84
C THR A 203 -13.02 -13.62 -4.84
N ALA A 204 -14.09 -14.25 -4.32
CA ALA A 204 -14.96 -13.64 -3.31
C ALA A 204 -14.15 -13.13 -2.09
N LYS A 205 -13.25 -13.96 -1.58
CA LYS A 205 -12.38 -13.61 -0.44
C LYS A 205 -11.43 -12.45 -0.74
N GLU A 206 -10.87 -12.39 -1.95
CA GLU A 206 -9.99 -11.29 -2.36
C GLU A 206 -10.78 -9.97 -2.54
N ALA A 207 -11.97 -10.03 -3.10
CA ALA A 207 -12.83 -8.86 -3.27
C ALA A 207 -13.30 -8.31 -1.91
N GLU A 208 -13.75 -9.18 -1.01
CA GLU A 208 -14.11 -8.83 0.37
C GLU A 208 -12.94 -8.17 1.10
N HIS A 209 -11.75 -8.77 1.03
CA HIS A 209 -10.54 -8.20 1.61
C HIS A 209 -10.21 -6.82 1.01
N THR A 210 -10.33 -6.68 -0.32
CA THR A 210 -10.05 -5.43 -1.05
C THR A 210 -10.96 -4.31 -0.57
N VAL A 211 -12.28 -4.54 -0.53
CA VAL A 211 -13.28 -3.56 -0.08
C VAL A 211 -13.08 -3.23 1.40
N THR A 212 -12.90 -4.24 2.25
CA THR A 212 -12.69 -4.05 3.68
C THR A 212 -11.45 -3.20 3.95
N VAL A 213 -10.32 -3.50 3.32
CA VAL A 213 -9.08 -2.74 3.53
C VAL A 213 -9.21 -1.31 2.98
N ALA A 214 -9.85 -1.12 1.83
CA ALA A 214 -10.05 0.21 1.26
C ALA A 214 -10.85 1.15 2.19
N LYS A 215 -11.76 0.62 3.01
CA LYS A 215 -12.50 1.41 4.03
C LYS A 215 -11.58 2.00 5.09
N TYR A 216 -10.52 1.30 5.46
CA TYR A 216 -9.61 1.68 6.56
C TYR A 216 -8.35 2.43 6.08
N LEU A 217 -7.95 2.29 4.81
CA LEU A 217 -6.79 3.01 4.31
C LEU A 217 -7.04 4.52 4.31
N LYS A 218 -6.06 5.27 4.82
CA LYS A 218 -6.11 6.73 4.77
C LYS A 218 -6.21 7.22 3.33
N LYS A 219 -7.24 8.02 3.05
CA LYS A 219 -7.47 8.66 1.76
C LYS A 219 -6.84 10.05 1.81
N TYR A 220 -5.81 10.26 1.04
CA TYR A 220 -5.08 11.53 1.02
C TYR A 220 -4.76 12.04 -0.39
N VAL A 221 -5.17 11.31 -1.42
CA VAL A 221 -5.04 11.78 -2.81
C VAL A 221 -6.14 12.80 -3.08
N GLU A 222 -5.76 13.98 -3.54
CA GLU A 222 -6.67 15.02 -4.02
C GLU A 222 -7.04 14.76 -5.48
N TYR A 223 -8.35 14.74 -5.79
CA TYR A 223 -8.86 14.51 -7.15
C TYR A 223 -9.43 15.78 -7.77
#